data_b89231f33fb2dad4436557941849b5b7
#
_entry.id   b89231f33fb2dad4436557941849b5b7
#
_cell.length_a   1.000
_cell.length_b   1.000
_cell.length_c   1.000
_cell.angle_alpha   90.00
_cell.angle_beta   90.00
_cell.angle_gamma   90.00
#
_symmetry.space_group_name_H-M   'P 1'
#
loop_
_entity.id
_entity.type
_entity.pdbx_description
1 polymer ?
#
loop_
_entity_poly.entity_id
_entity_poly.type
_entity_poly.pdbx_seq_one_letter_code
_entity_poly.pdbx_strand_id
1 'polypeptide(L)'
;MIRIKSQTGFTLLEVMVAMTITGMALGGLFGVIAGNKRLAFRSEESLVKTMQTRALINFSQLNDGRGETYVNFVNDELYINAGIELDPPERKTQASSLALREYEIMDDVGDVVTTGTYWVKLELPE
;
A
#
# COMPACT_ATOMS: atom_id res chain seq x y z
N MET A 1 55.54 -36.34 38.72
CA MET A 1 54.75 -37.25 37.88
C MET A 1 53.79 -36.33 37.05
N ILE A 2 54.18 -36.04 35.82
CA ILE A 2 53.44 -35.11 34.96
C ILE A 2 52.37 -35.93 34.22
N ARG A 3 51.09 -35.66 34.51
CA ARG A 3 49.95 -36.28 33.83
C ARG A 3 49.75 -35.57 32.49
N ILE A 4 50.14 -36.16 31.39
CA ILE A 4 49.85 -35.70 30.03
C ILE A 4 48.38 -35.99 29.79
N LYS A 5 47.54 -34.91 29.75
CA LYS A 5 46.14 -34.99 29.29
C LYS A 5 46.13 -35.32 27.78
N SER A 6 45.60 -36.47 27.44
CA SER A 6 45.37 -36.85 26.06
C SER A 6 44.37 -35.84 25.43
N GLN A 7 44.83 -35.09 24.45
CA GLN A 7 43.95 -34.24 23.62
C GLN A 7 43.29 -35.15 22.59
N THR A 8 41.98 -35.33 22.71
CA THR A 8 41.18 -35.98 21.69
C THR A 8 40.95 -34.93 20.58
N GLY A 9 41.51 -35.17 19.39
CA GLY A 9 41.27 -34.37 18.22
C GLY A 9 39.81 -34.52 17.73
N PHE A 10 39.27 -33.47 17.12
CA PHE A 10 37.95 -33.53 16.51
C PHE A 10 37.88 -34.62 15.43
N THR A 11 36.78 -35.38 15.42
CA THR A 11 36.54 -36.37 14.38
C THR A 11 36.10 -35.66 13.11
N LEU A 12 36.47 -36.23 11.95
CA LEU A 12 36.06 -35.69 10.64
C LEU A 12 34.54 -35.60 10.51
N LEU A 13 33.83 -36.55 11.13
CA LEU A 13 32.38 -36.57 11.17
C LEU A 13 31.78 -35.37 11.95
N GLU A 14 32.40 -34.99 13.08
CA GLU A 14 31.96 -33.88 13.91
C GLU A 14 32.09 -32.53 13.18
N VAL A 15 33.16 -32.36 12.40
CA VAL A 15 33.36 -31.18 11.55
C VAL A 15 32.33 -31.12 10.41
N MET A 16 32.04 -32.27 9.77
CA MET A 16 31.02 -32.33 8.73
C MET A 16 29.62 -32.00 9.26
N VAL A 17 29.25 -32.53 10.42
CA VAL A 17 27.96 -32.22 11.07
C VAL A 17 27.88 -30.74 11.46
N ALA A 18 28.95 -30.19 12.03
CA ALA A 18 28.99 -28.77 12.39
C ALA A 18 28.82 -27.85 11.16
N MET A 19 29.50 -28.18 10.04
CA MET A 19 29.37 -27.40 8.81
C MET A 19 27.95 -27.46 8.20
N THR A 20 27.31 -28.65 8.23
CA THR A 20 25.95 -28.78 7.73
C THR A 20 24.94 -27.98 8.55
N ILE A 21 25.04 -28.04 9.88
CA ILE A 21 24.15 -27.26 10.77
C ILE A 21 24.37 -25.76 10.58
N THR A 22 25.63 -25.32 10.49
CA THR A 22 25.98 -23.92 10.28
C THR A 22 25.47 -23.43 8.91
N GLY A 23 25.62 -24.23 7.85
CA GLY A 23 25.11 -23.93 6.52
C GLY A 23 23.59 -23.79 6.48
N MET A 24 22.86 -24.70 7.16
CA MET A 24 21.40 -24.59 7.28
C MET A 24 20.98 -23.36 8.07
N ALA A 25 21.64 -23.04 9.17
CA ALA A 25 21.33 -21.87 9.98
C ALA A 25 21.55 -20.56 9.18
N LEU A 26 22.67 -20.45 8.49
CA LEU A 26 22.97 -19.29 7.64
C LEU A 26 21.98 -19.18 6.45
N GLY A 27 21.66 -20.29 5.80
CA GLY A 27 20.68 -20.32 4.71
C GLY A 27 19.30 -19.83 5.15
N GLY A 28 18.84 -20.28 6.33
CA GLY A 28 17.60 -19.80 6.93
C GLY A 28 17.63 -18.30 7.25
N LEU A 29 18.72 -17.80 7.80
CA LEU A 29 18.90 -16.39 8.12
C LEU A 29 18.85 -15.51 6.86
N PHE A 30 19.55 -15.90 5.79
CA PHE A 30 19.51 -15.20 4.51
C PHE A 30 18.11 -15.20 3.88
N GLY A 31 17.37 -16.31 4.01
CA GLY A 31 15.96 -16.38 3.56
C GLY A 31 15.07 -15.36 4.26
N VAL A 32 15.20 -15.20 5.58
CA VAL A 32 14.46 -14.20 6.36
C VAL A 32 14.83 -12.78 5.95
N ILE A 33 16.13 -12.49 5.79
CA ILE A 33 16.58 -11.14 5.37
C ILE A 33 16.05 -10.80 3.97
N ALA A 34 16.10 -11.73 3.04
CA ALA A 34 15.58 -11.52 1.69
C ALA A 34 14.06 -11.28 1.69
N GLY A 35 13.31 -12.04 2.50
CA GLY A 35 11.88 -11.85 2.70
C GLY A 35 11.55 -10.46 3.27
N ASN A 36 12.25 -10.02 4.29
CA ASN A 36 12.07 -8.72 4.92
C ASN A 36 12.35 -7.56 3.95
N LYS A 37 13.41 -7.65 3.15
CA LYS A 37 13.70 -6.66 2.11
C LYS A 37 12.55 -6.54 1.11
N ARG A 38 12.04 -7.66 0.60
CA ARG A 38 10.92 -7.66 -0.34
C ARG A 38 9.66 -7.05 0.26
N LEU A 39 9.39 -7.31 1.54
CA LEU A 39 8.27 -6.69 2.26
C LEU A 39 8.46 -5.18 2.41
N ALA A 40 9.66 -4.72 2.75
CA ALA A 40 9.99 -3.32 2.90
C ALA A 40 9.76 -2.55 1.59
N PHE A 41 10.24 -3.04 0.45
CA PHE A 41 10.01 -2.42 -0.85
C PHE A 41 8.53 -2.32 -1.23
N ARG A 42 7.76 -3.40 -1.01
CA ARG A 42 6.31 -3.36 -1.25
C ARG A 42 5.56 -2.39 -0.35
N SER A 43 6.00 -2.29 0.90
CA SER A 43 5.42 -1.34 1.86
C SER A 43 5.72 0.10 1.45
N GLU A 44 6.94 0.40 1.00
CA GLU A 44 7.33 1.72 0.50
C GLU A 44 6.50 2.14 -0.73
N GLU A 45 6.38 1.26 -1.72
CA GLU A 45 5.56 1.48 -2.92
C GLU A 45 4.09 1.75 -2.55
N SER A 46 3.52 0.94 -1.66
CA SER A 46 2.14 1.12 -1.17
C SER A 46 1.95 2.43 -0.41
N LEU A 47 2.93 2.86 0.39
CA LEU A 47 2.89 4.13 1.11
C LEU A 47 2.93 5.32 0.16
N VAL A 48 3.81 5.30 -0.84
CA VAL A 48 3.91 6.35 -1.85
C VAL A 48 2.58 6.49 -2.60
N LYS A 49 2.02 5.38 -3.08
CA LYS A 49 0.72 5.38 -3.78
C LYS A 49 -0.41 5.91 -2.88
N THR A 50 -0.43 5.55 -1.62
CA THR A 50 -1.42 6.05 -0.65
C THR A 50 -1.27 7.56 -0.40
N MET A 51 -0.04 8.06 -0.29
CA MET A 51 0.22 9.49 -0.11
C MET A 51 -0.19 10.30 -1.34
N GLN A 52 0.11 9.82 -2.55
CA GLN A 52 -0.30 10.43 -3.80
C GLN A 52 -1.82 10.50 -3.92
N THR A 53 -2.51 9.39 -3.65
CA THR A 53 -3.97 9.32 -3.65
C THR A 53 -4.60 10.32 -2.67
N ARG A 54 -4.06 10.42 -1.45
CA ARG A 54 -4.54 11.40 -0.46
C ARG A 54 -4.28 12.84 -0.88
N ALA A 55 -3.12 13.11 -1.46
CA ALA A 55 -2.78 14.44 -1.97
C ALA A 55 -3.75 14.86 -3.08
N LEU A 56 -4.08 13.95 -3.99
CA LEU A 56 -5.04 14.19 -5.06
C LEU A 56 -6.46 14.47 -4.53
N ILE A 57 -6.94 13.68 -3.55
CA ILE A 57 -8.23 13.88 -2.91
C ILE A 57 -8.28 15.25 -2.22
N ASN A 58 -7.26 15.60 -1.45
CA ASN A 58 -7.19 16.89 -0.76
C ASN A 58 -7.16 18.06 -1.77
N PHE A 59 -6.42 17.91 -2.86
CA PHE A 59 -6.34 18.93 -3.90
C PHE A 59 -7.68 19.11 -4.61
N SER A 60 -8.38 18.03 -4.92
CA SER A 60 -9.70 18.07 -5.53
C SER A 60 -10.75 18.72 -4.64
N GLN A 61 -10.68 18.48 -3.32
CA GLN A 61 -11.57 19.13 -2.34
C GLN A 61 -11.30 20.63 -2.21
N LEU A 62 -10.05 21.07 -2.31
CA LEU A 62 -9.67 22.48 -2.31
C LEU A 62 -10.13 23.20 -3.58
N ASN A 63 -10.25 22.48 -4.68
CA ASN A 63 -10.68 23.02 -5.97
C ASN A 63 -12.19 22.89 -6.21
N ASP A 64 -12.99 22.85 -5.14
CA ASP A 64 -14.47 22.75 -5.13
C ASP A 64 -15.06 21.49 -5.76
N GLY A 65 -14.26 20.45 -5.99
CA GLY A 65 -14.74 19.17 -6.53
C GLY A 65 -15.42 19.28 -7.92
N ARG A 66 -15.20 20.38 -8.63
CA ARG A 66 -15.81 20.64 -9.94
C ARG A 66 -14.91 20.14 -11.05
N GLY A 67 -15.23 18.96 -11.57
CA GLY A 67 -14.63 18.42 -12.78
C GLY A 67 -13.44 17.50 -12.55
N GLU A 68 -12.88 17.06 -13.65
CA GLU A 68 -11.68 16.22 -13.68
C GLU A 68 -10.49 17.00 -13.12
N THR A 69 -9.87 16.47 -12.09
CA THR A 69 -8.68 17.06 -11.48
C THR A 69 -7.49 16.18 -11.78
N TYR A 70 -6.52 16.73 -12.49
CA TYR A 70 -5.26 16.06 -12.83
C TYR A 70 -4.16 16.57 -11.93
N VAL A 71 -3.38 15.66 -11.35
CA VAL A 71 -2.16 15.97 -10.61
C VAL A 71 -1.04 15.09 -11.14
N ASN A 72 -0.02 15.73 -11.72
CA ASN A 72 1.19 15.07 -12.17
C ASN A 72 2.12 14.84 -10.99
N PHE A 73 2.34 13.58 -10.64
CA PHE A 73 3.41 13.16 -9.75
C PHE A 73 4.65 12.77 -10.56
N VAL A 74 5.82 12.80 -9.93
CA VAL A 74 7.11 12.62 -10.63
C VAL A 74 7.20 11.33 -11.46
N ASN A 75 6.47 10.28 -11.09
CA ASN A 75 6.51 8.97 -11.74
C ASN A 75 5.14 8.44 -12.18
N ASP A 76 4.04 9.03 -11.72
CA ASP A 76 2.69 8.56 -12.01
C ASP A 76 1.76 9.75 -12.22
N GLU A 77 0.94 9.69 -13.26
CA GLU A 77 -0.15 10.62 -13.49
C GLU A 77 -1.43 10.03 -12.92
N LEU A 78 -1.99 10.67 -11.88
CA LEU A 78 -3.26 10.28 -11.29
C LEU A 78 -4.30 11.34 -11.58
N TYR A 79 -5.51 10.91 -11.92
CA TYR A 79 -6.63 11.82 -12.11
C TYR A 79 -7.89 11.34 -11.38
N ILE A 80 -8.70 12.31 -10.95
CA ILE A 80 -10.01 12.05 -10.37
C ILE A 80 -11.05 12.22 -11.45
N ASN A 81 -11.88 11.20 -11.64
CA ASN A 81 -13.09 11.26 -12.42
C ASN A 81 -14.29 11.44 -11.46
N ALA A 82 -15.06 12.50 -11.66
CA ALA A 82 -16.30 12.73 -10.92
C ALA A 82 -17.34 11.73 -11.39
N GLY A 83 -17.66 10.78 -10.53
CA GLY A 83 -18.60 9.72 -10.80
C GLY A 83 -20.06 10.15 -10.75
N ILE A 84 -20.93 9.17 -10.75
CA ILE A 84 -22.38 9.30 -10.81
C ILE A 84 -22.91 9.70 -9.43
N GLU A 85 -23.98 10.50 -9.42
CA GLU A 85 -24.75 10.75 -8.21
C GLU A 85 -25.40 9.44 -7.74
N LEU A 86 -25.17 9.08 -6.48
CA LEU A 86 -25.74 7.88 -5.91
C LEU A 86 -27.23 8.07 -5.64
N ASP A 87 -28.02 7.06 -5.97
CA ASP A 87 -29.45 7.07 -5.71
C ASP A 87 -29.75 7.35 -4.23
N PRO A 88 -30.65 8.29 -3.94
CA PRO A 88 -31.04 8.56 -2.58
C PRO A 88 -31.73 7.34 -1.95
N PRO A 89 -31.61 7.13 -0.63
CA PRO A 89 -32.27 6.02 0.04
C PRO A 89 -33.78 6.09 -0.17
N GLU A 90 -34.42 4.93 -0.38
CA GLU A 90 -35.85 4.80 -0.69
C GLU A 90 -36.80 5.45 0.34
N ARG A 91 -36.34 5.70 1.57
CA ARG A 91 -37.09 6.37 2.64
C ARG A 91 -36.59 7.77 2.90
N LYS A 92 -36.94 8.71 2.02
CA LYS A 92 -36.75 10.14 2.30
C LYS A 92 -37.96 10.69 3.05
N THR A 93 -37.75 11.09 4.30
CA THR A 93 -38.73 11.84 5.09
C THR A 93 -38.67 13.35 4.86
N GLN A 94 -37.55 13.85 4.33
CA GLN A 94 -37.35 15.28 4.03
C GLN A 94 -36.48 15.45 2.78
N ALA A 95 -36.71 16.52 2.01
CA ALA A 95 -35.84 16.90 0.92
C ALA A 95 -34.44 17.24 1.47
N SER A 96 -33.42 16.53 1.02
CA SER A 96 -32.04 16.79 1.40
C SER A 96 -31.42 17.76 0.41
N SER A 97 -30.78 18.81 0.90
CA SER A 97 -29.94 19.70 0.10
C SER A 97 -28.55 19.13 -0.19
N LEU A 98 -28.30 17.91 0.27
CA LEU A 98 -27.04 17.21 0.08
C LEU A 98 -27.29 15.88 -0.64
N ALA A 99 -26.49 15.61 -1.66
CA ALA A 99 -26.42 14.32 -2.33
C ALA A 99 -25.04 13.70 -2.13
N LEU A 100 -24.95 12.38 -2.23
CA LEU A 100 -23.71 11.64 -2.21
C LEU A 100 -23.31 11.35 -3.65
N ARG A 101 -22.09 11.70 -4.02
CA ARG A 101 -21.53 11.42 -5.33
C ARG A 101 -20.31 10.52 -5.20
N GLU A 102 -20.18 9.57 -6.08
CA GLU A 102 -19.01 8.71 -6.20
C GLU A 102 -17.90 9.42 -6.99
N TYR A 103 -16.64 9.11 -6.68
CA TYR A 103 -15.48 9.46 -7.48
C TYR A 103 -14.59 8.24 -7.66
N GLU A 104 -13.90 8.22 -8.78
CA GLU A 104 -12.90 7.21 -9.10
C GLU A 104 -11.55 7.89 -9.30
N ILE A 105 -10.50 7.31 -8.72
CA ILE A 105 -9.13 7.71 -8.98
C ILE A 105 -8.54 6.68 -9.94
N MET A 106 -8.07 7.16 -11.08
CA MET A 106 -7.50 6.36 -12.15
C MET A 106 -6.03 6.72 -12.34
N ASP A 107 -5.26 5.77 -12.86
CA ASP A 107 -3.89 6.00 -13.30
C ASP A 107 -3.84 6.40 -14.79
N ASP A 108 -2.63 6.66 -15.30
CA ASP A 108 -2.36 7.04 -16.69
C ASP A 108 -2.79 5.98 -17.72
N VAL A 109 -2.93 4.73 -17.30
CA VAL A 109 -3.38 3.61 -18.14
C VAL A 109 -4.91 3.52 -18.17
N GLY A 110 -5.60 4.20 -17.24
CA GLY A 110 -7.05 4.16 -17.09
C GLY A 110 -7.55 3.08 -16.13
N ASP A 111 -6.65 2.47 -15.36
CA ASP A 111 -7.03 1.51 -14.33
C ASP A 111 -7.50 2.24 -13.07
N VAL A 112 -8.61 1.74 -12.48
CA VAL A 112 -9.15 2.31 -11.24
C VAL A 112 -8.25 1.93 -10.06
N VAL A 113 -7.61 2.93 -9.48
CA VAL A 113 -6.74 2.77 -8.31
C VAL A 113 -7.54 2.67 -7.02
N THR A 114 -8.54 3.52 -6.88
CA THR A 114 -9.46 3.53 -5.73
C THR A 114 -10.74 4.30 -6.04
N THR A 115 -11.79 3.99 -5.30
CA THR A 115 -13.08 4.70 -5.36
C THR A 115 -13.41 5.30 -4.01
N GLY A 116 -14.23 6.32 -4.00
CA GLY A 116 -14.73 6.92 -2.77
C GLY A 116 -16.00 7.74 -3.01
N THR A 117 -16.52 8.32 -1.95
CA THR A 117 -17.75 9.12 -2.01
C THR A 117 -17.55 10.45 -1.30
N TYR A 118 -18.24 11.50 -1.80
CA TYR A 118 -18.23 12.82 -1.18
C TYR A 118 -19.60 13.47 -1.24
N TRP A 119 -19.85 14.41 -0.32
CA TRP A 119 -21.09 15.13 -0.25
C TRP A 119 -21.09 16.33 -1.21
N VAL A 120 -22.13 16.44 -2.00
CA VAL A 120 -22.38 17.58 -2.90
C VAL A 120 -23.62 18.32 -2.45
N LYS A 121 -23.55 19.65 -2.41
CA LYS A 121 -24.72 20.49 -2.17
C LYS A 121 -25.53 20.59 -3.45
N LEU A 122 -26.79 20.16 -3.39
CA LEU A 122 -27.73 20.34 -4.47
C LEU A 122 -28.22 21.79 -4.48
N GLU A 123 -28.16 22.44 -5.62
CA GLU A 123 -28.87 23.70 -5.83
C GLU A 123 -30.37 23.35 -6.04
N LEU A 124 -31.18 23.60 -5.01
CA LEU A 124 -32.62 23.43 -5.13
C LEU A 124 -33.13 24.53 -6.07
N PRO A 125 -33.96 24.22 -7.06
CA PRO A 125 -34.61 25.26 -7.87
C PRO A 125 -35.50 26.11 -6.95
N GLU A 126 -35.36 27.45 -7.08
CA GLU A 126 -36.21 28.42 -6.40
C GLU A 126 -37.69 28.30 -6.83
#